data_fc44ace4153368a93f08a2fb4ff60823
#
_entry.id   fc44ace4153368a93f08a2fb4ff60823
#
_cell.length_a   1.000
_cell.length_b   1.000
_cell.length_c   1.000
_cell.angle_alpha   90.00
_cell.angle_beta   90.00
_cell.angle_gamma   90.00
#
_symmetry.space_group_name_H-M   'P 1'
#
loop_
_entity.id
_entity.type
_entity.pdbx_description
1 polymer ?
#
loop_
_entity_poly.entity_id
_entity_poly.type
_entity_poly.pdbx_seq_one_letter_code
_entity_poly.pdbx_strand_id
1 'polypeptide(L)'
;MQEKKYFTRMGDGSIVHMTEAEIRDDMKAGMDDAVMRGKIEPLTDEEFEHLYSIITMPGTIVGVEPGMQIVTTSDSGSDKISTKCGIPVDRAVNAMIHERILGCDSVDIGFSDYNYKTVKGVAKREATVLKHALNRTTMPLFYGAMPNLGFYTKPDGPVDNWAVLLPEGKIKEALAAQEEAVEHAVKDIVYVAEQMYDVGADGINLDTSGAAGDADFLVSLKATEAIKEKFPDMGVEIGMAGEFVLGMHGRLKYDDVRLAGLYPHKQVKLAEKAGASIFGPVVNTNSNMTFPWNIARVCTFIKACTEVAEIPVHANTGMGVCGVPMCENIPSDIVSRVDKALVEICKIDGLXIGVGDPLGAEATHGIVASMGGVRTAGDLVLRMQLSHKMKINEAKKYVAEKLNVSLEELCDVVTMSEVREELGLGLGHVEPCAEANIGMEAKFRIAELLGIKINSVERFKERAGLK
;
A
#
# COMPACT_ATOMS: atom_id res chain seq x y z
N MET A 1 0.09 -7.71 -44.55
CA MET A 1 -0.75 -7.74 -43.32
C MET A 1 -0.38 -6.53 -42.47
N GLN A 2 -1.38 -5.82 -41.95
CA GLN A 2 -1.11 -4.70 -41.07
C GLN A 2 -0.59 -5.27 -39.75
N GLU A 3 0.51 -4.72 -39.25
CA GLU A 3 1.12 -5.18 -38.01
C GLU A 3 0.15 -4.98 -36.84
N LYS A 4 0.01 -5.98 -35.98
CA LYS A 4 -0.86 -5.92 -34.81
C LYS A 4 -0.35 -4.87 -33.84
N LYS A 5 -1.22 -3.98 -33.38
CA LYS A 5 -0.90 -2.98 -32.37
C LYS A 5 -1.73 -3.20 -31.12
N TYR A 6 -1.11 -3.00 -29.99
CA TYR A 6 -1.71 -3.14 -28.68
C TYR A 6 -2.00 -1.76 -28.11
N PHE A 7 -3.16 -1.59 -27.53
CA PHE A 7 -3.53 -0.39 -26.78
C PHE A 7 -2.72 -0.36 -25.48
N THR A 8 -2.12 0.77 -25.17
CA THR A 8 -1.47 1.01 -23.89
C THR A 8 -1.42 2.52 -23.63
N ARG A 9 -0.62 2.98 -22.68
CA ARG A 9 -0.57 4.38 -22.30
C ARG A 9 0.86 4.86 -22.05
N MET A 10 1.00 6.18 -22.06
CA MET A 10 2.18 6.88 -21.55
C MET A 10 2.05 7.04 -20.03
N GLY A 11 3.13 7.39 -19.36
CA GLY A 11 3.15 7.66 -17.92
C GLY A 11 2.37 8.91 -17.49
N ASP A 12 1.87 9.69 -18.45
CA ASP A 12 0.94 10.80 -18.18
C ASP A 12 -0.53 10.39 -18.37
N GLY A 13 -0.78 9.11 -18.71
CA GLY A 13 -2.12 8.57 -18.93
C GLY A 13 -2.61 8.64 -20.38
N SER A 14 -1.91 9.37 -21.26
CA SER A 14 -2.33 9.50 -22.65
C SER A 14 -2.23 8.16 -23.41
N ILE A 15 -3.16 7.94 -24.33
CA ILE A 15 -3.29 6.68 -25.08
C ILE A 15 -2.22 6.56 -26.16
N VAL A 16 -1.62 5.39 -26.26
CA VAL A 16 -0.69 5.05 -27.35
C VAL A 16 -0.95 3.62 -27.80
N HIS A 17 -0.65 3.35 -29.08
CA HIS A 17 -0.77 2.01 -29.67
C HIS A 17 0.61 1.55 -30.13
N MET A 18 1.08 0.45 -29.59
CA MET A 18 2.43 -0.05 -29.80
C MET A 18 2.42 -1.43 -30.44
N THR A 19 3.38 -1.69 -31.31
CA THR A 19 3.64 -3.03 -31.84
C THR A 19 4.31 -3.89 -30.76
N GLU A 20 4.37 -5.19 -30.96
CA GLU A 20 5.08 -6.09 -30.07
C GLU A 20 6.56 -5.67 -29.89
N ALA A 21 7.23 -5.35 -30.99
CA ALA A 21 8.63 -4.95 -30.96
C ALA A 21 8.82 -3.70 -30.10
N GLU A 22 7.99 -2.67 -30.30
CA GLU A 22 8.04 -1.44 -29.51
C GLU A 22 7.83 -1.69 -28.01
N ILE A 23 6.88 -2.57 -27.67
CA ILE A 23 6.62 -2.92 -26.25
C ILE A 23 7.85 -3.60 -25.65
N ARG A 24 8.42 -4.58 -26.35
CA ARG A 24 9.60 -5.34 -25.85
C ARG A 24 10.82 -4.44 -25.72
N ASP A 25 11.05 -3.55 -26.68
CA ASP A 25 12.16 -2.62 -26.64
C ASP A 25 12.03 -1.67 -25.44
N ASP A 26 10.83 -1.13 -25.20
CA ASP A 26 10.58 -0.25 -24.06
C ASP A 26 10.70 -1.00 -22.73
N MET A 27 10.15 -2.22 -22.63
CA MET A 27 10.31 -3.06 -21.43
C MET A 27 11.79 -3.29 -21.14
N LYS A 28 12.56 -3.66 -22.17
CA LYS A 28 14.01 -3.89 -22.00
C LYS A 28 14.69 -2.62 -21.52
N ALA A 29 14.38 -1.48 -22.13
CA ALA A 29 14.98 -0.20 -21.76
C ALA A 29 14.64 0.21 -20.32
N GLY A 30 13.42 -0.03 -19.87
CA GLY A 30 13.01 0.24 -18.48
C GLY A 30 13.73 -0.67 -17.48
N MET A 31 13.80 -1.95 -17.79
CA MET A 31 14.55 -2.93 -16.99
C MET A 31 16.03 -2.55 -16.90
N ASP A 32 16.66 -2.22 -18.05
CA ASP A 32 18.08 -1.85 -18.11
C ASP A 32 18.34 -0.57 -17.27
N ASP A 33 17.41 0.41 -17.29
CA ASP A 33 17.53 1.61 -16.45
C ASP A 33 17.56 1.25 -14.97
N ALA A 34 16.67 0.36 -14.52
CA ALA A 34 16.64 -0.08 -13.12
C ALA A 34 17.93 -0.82 -12.72
N VAL A 35 18.37 -1.75 -13.56
CA VAL A 35 19.63 -2.51 -13.35
C VAL A 35 20.81 -1.56 -13.20
N MET A 36 20.92 -0.62 -14.13
CA MET A 36 22.02 0.34 -14.14
C MET A 36 22.03 1.23 -12.89
N ARG A 37 20.87 1.74 -12.50
CA ARG A 37 20.76 2.66 -11.36
C ARG A 37 20.83 1.95 -10.01
N GLY A 38 20.10 0.87 -9.87
CA GLY A 38 20.00 0.12 -8.60
C GLY A 38 21.18 -0.81 -8.36
N LYS A 39 21.93 -1.17 -9.41
CA LYS A 39 22.96 -2.23 -9.37
C LYS A 39 22.34 -3.55 -8.87
N ILE A 40 21.22 -3.89 -9.49
CA ILE A 40 20.38 -5.04 -9.15
C ILE A 40 20.28 -5.97 -10.36
N GLU A 41 19.78 -7.18 -10.14
CA GLU A 41 19.62 -8.16 -11.22
C GLU A 41 18.42 -7.83 -12.10
N PRO A 42 18.46 -8.15 -13.38
CA PRO A 42 17.29 -7.98 -14.26
C PRO A 42 16.21 -9.01 -13.95
N LEU A 43 15.03 -8.81 -14.52
CA LEU A 43 14.00 -9.84 -14.55
C LEU A 43 14.53 -11.04 -15.34
N THR A 44 14.15 -12.24 -14.96
CA THR A 44 14.46 -13.45 -15.75
C THR A 44 13.70 -13.41 -17.07
N ASP A 45 14.10 -14.22 -18.03
CA ASP A 45 13.39 -14.34 -19.31
C ASP A 45 11.91 -14.72 -19.09
N GLU A 46 11.65 -15.61 -18.13
CA GLU A 46 10.28 -16.05 -17.82
C GLU A 46 9.45 -14.90 -17.25
N GLU A 47 10.02 -14.13 -16.33
CA GLU A 47 9.34 -12.95 -15.75
C GLU A 47 9.11 -11.87 -16.80
N PHE A 48 10.08 -11.66 -17.68
CA PHE A 48 9.96 -10.68 -18.77
C PHE A 48 8.81 -11.08 -19.71
N GLU A 49 8.73 -12.37 -20.11
CA GLU A 49 7.65 -12.87 -20.95
C GLU A 49 6.30 -12.80 -20.23
N HIS A 50 6.28 -13.11 -18.94
CA HIS A 50 5.05 -12.96 -18.14
C HIS A 50 4.59 -11.50 -18.09
N LEU A 51 5.52 -10.58 -17.87
CA LEU A 51 5.21 -9.14 -17.87
C LEU A 51 4.66 -8.69 -19.23
N TYR A 52 5.29 -9.15 -20.33
CA TYR A 52 4.78 -8.86 -21.68
C TYR A 52 3.34 -9.37 -21.82
N SER A 53 3.05 -10.57 -21.31
CA SER A 53 1.70 -11.14 -21.39
C SER A 53 0.68 -10.29 -20.59
N ILE A 54 1.07 -9.76 -19.44
CA ILE A 54 0.22 -8.87 -18.63
C ILE A 54 -0.07 -7.55 -19.38
N ILE A 55 0.97 -6.95 -19.95
CA ILE A 55 0.86 -5.69 -20.69
C ILE A 55 -0.11 -5.85 -21.88
N THR A 56 0.01 -6.97 -22.60
CA THR A 56 -0.75 -7.20 -23.84
C THR A 56 -2.06 -7.96 -23.63
N MET A 57 -2.38 -8.30 -22.38
CA MET A 57 -3.59 -9.06 -22.03
C MET A 57 -4.84 -8.31 -22.51
N PRO A 58 -5.77 -8.99 -23.20
CA PRO A 58 -7.01 -8.34 -23.64
C PRO A 58 -7.90 -8.00 -22.44
N GLY A 59 -8.70 -6.98 -22.61
CA GLY A 59 -9.63 -6.52 -21.58
C GLY A 59 -9.20 -5.20 -20.96
N THR A 60 -10.16 -4.47 -20.44
CA THR A 60 -9.92 -3.20 -19.78
C THR A 60 -9.32 -3.42 -18.39
N ILE A 61 -9.90 -4.35 -17.63
CA ILE A 61 -9.42 -4.67 -16.28
C ILE A 61 -8.95 -6.12 -16.29
N VAL A 62 -7.78 -6.36 -15.71
CA VAL A 62 -7.23 -7.70 -15.53
C VAL A 62 -7.14 -8.00 -14.03
N GLY A 63 -7.21 -9.25 -13.63
CA GLY A 63 -7.12 -9.63 -12.22
C GLY A 63 -5.95 -10.57 -11.97
N VAL A 64 -5.53 -10.68 -10.73
CA VAL A 64 -4.53 -11.67 -10.34
C VAL A 64 -5.10 -13.07 -10.52
N GLU A 65 -4.23 -14.04 -10.72
CA GLU A 65 -4.66 -15.45 -10.84
C GLU A 65 -5.28 -15.90 -9.51
N PRO A 66 -6.36 -16.69 -9.56
CA PRO A 66 -6.95 -17.23 -8.34
C PRO A 66 -5.90 -17.94 -7.48
N GLY A 67 -5.91 -17.64 -6.20
CA GLY A 67 -4.93 -18.17 -5.27
C GLY A 67 -3.74 -17.24 -5.02
N MET A 68 -3.62 -16.17 -5.79
CA MET A 68 -2.51 -15.21 -5.63
C MET A 68 -2.97 -13.88 -5.00
N GLN A 69 -4.10 -13.89 -4.31
CA GLN A 69 -4.61 -12.70 -3.66
C GLN A 69 -3.70 -12.29 -2.49
N ILE A 70 -3.53 -11.00 -2.32
CA ILE A 70 -2.68 -10.44 -1.26
C ILE A 70 -3.45 -9.42 -0.43
N VAL A 71 -2.84 -9.00 0.67
CA VAL A 71 -3.40 -7.98 1.57
C VAL A 71 -3.52 -6.64 0.85
N THR A 72 -4.64 -5.96 1.03
CA THR A 72 -4.82 -4.60 0.54
C THR A 72 -5.00 -3.65 1.73
N THR A 73 -4.16 -2.63 1.77
CA THR A 73 -4.25 -1.55 2.76
C THR A 73 -4.71 -0.30 2.03
N SER A 74 -5.85 0.22 2.43
CA SER A 74 -6.37 1.44 1.82
C SER A 74 -6.00 2.67 2.63
N ASP A 75 -5.86 3.78 1.94
CA ASP A 75 -5.63 5.08 2.57
C ASP A 75 -6.95 5.84 2.61
N SER A 76 -7.57 5.89 3.78
CA SER A 76 -8.83 6.61 3.96
C SER A 76 -8.64 7.98 4.62
N GLY A 77 -7.39 8.42 4.73
CA GLY A 77 -7.07 9.57 5.57
C GLY A 77 -7.45 10.92 5.02
N SER A 78 -7.50 11.09 3.73
CA SER A 78 -7.49 12.42 3.15
C SER A 78 -8.78 12.86 2.48
N ASP A 79 -9.92 12.47 2.97
CA ASP A 79 -11.20 12.91 2.41
C ASP A 79 -11.30 12.75 0.89
N LYS A 80 -10.67 11.72 0.35
CA LYS A 80 -10.57 11.51 -1.10
C LYS A 80 -11.94 11.43 -1.77
N ILE A 81 -12.88 10.78 -1.10
CA ILE A 81 -14.25 10.65 -1.62
C ILE A 81 -14.91 12.03 -1.65
N SER A 82 -14.82 12.80 -0.56
CA SER A 82 -15.43 14.11 -0.52
C SER A 82 -14.77 15.08 -1.52
N THR A 83 -13.45 15.00 -1.68
CA THR A 83 -12.72 15.84 -2.62
C THR A 83 -13.15 15.58 -4.06
N LYS A 84 -13.28 14.31 -4.44
CA LYS A 84 -13.60 13.95 -5.81
C LYS A 84 -15.08 13.98 -6.14
N CYS A 85 -15.92 13.66 -5.17
CA CYS A 85 -17.39 13.59 -5.39
C CYS A 85 -18.15 14.79 -4.86
N GLY A 86 -17.50 15.69 -4.15
CA GLY A 86 -18.15 16.86 -3.55
C GLY A 86 -19.07 16.53 -2.38
N ILE A 87 -18.96 15.36 -1.81
CA ILE A 87 -19.80 14.91 -0.69
C ILE A 87 -18.94 14.84 0.57
N PRO A 88 -19.25 15.59 1.61
CA PRO A 88 -18.48 15.50 2.85
C PRO A 88 -18.68 14.14 3.51
N VAL A 89 -17.60 13.38 3.64
CA VAL A 89 -17.61 12.06 4.29
C VAL A 89 -16.53 12.07 5.38
N ASP A 90 -16.93 11.80 6.61
CA ASP A 90 -15.92 11.75 7.67
C ASP A 90 -15.03 10.50 7.50
N ARG A 91 -13.79 10.60 7.99
CA ARG A 91 -12.78 9.56 7.78
C ARG A 91 -13.16 8.21 8.38
N ALA A 92 -13.92 8.19 9.47
CA ALA A 92 -14.39 6.92 10.05
C ALA A 92 -15.45 6.25 9.17
N VAL A 93 -16.30 7.03 8.49
CA VAL A 93 -17.25 6.50 7.50
C VAL A 93 -16.49 6.03 6.26
N ASN A 94 -15.47 6.79 5.85
CA ASN A 94 -14.65 6.43 4.71
C ASN A 94 -13.94 5.08 4.95
N ALA A 95 -13.41 4.88 6.15
CA ALA A 95 -12.79 3.60 6.54
C ALA A 95 -13.80 2.44 6.42
N MET A 96 -15.06 2.66 6.81
CA MET A 96 -16.11 1.65 6.65
C MET A 96 -16.38 1.31 5.17
N ILE A 97 -16.35 2.34 4.31
CA ILE A 97 -16.52 2.13 2.86
C ILE A 97 -15.38 1.28 2.32
N HIS A 98 -14.14 1.59 2.70
CA HIS A 98 -12.98 0.83 2.28
C HIS A 98 -13.06 -0.63 2.75
N GLU A 99 -13.46 -0.85 4.00
CA GLU A 99 -13.60 -2.21 4.53
C GLU A 99 -14.73 -2.99 3.86
N ARG A 100 -15.93 -2.41 3.78
CA ARG A 100 -17.16 -3.17 3.48
C ARG A 100 -17.54 -3.16 2.01
N ILE A 101 -17.16 -2.13 1.27
CA ILE A 101 -17.49 -2.02 -0.14
C ILE A 101 -16.30 -2.38 -1.02
N LEU A 102 -15.11 -1.86 -0.70
CA LEU A 102 -13.91 -2.13 -1.49
C LEU A 102 -13.21 -3.42 -1.06
N GLY A 103 -13.55 -3.97 0.10
CA GLY A 103 -12.99 -5.23 0.56
C GLY A 103 -11.55 -5.14 1.03
N CYS A 104 -11.13 -3.96 1.48
CA CYS A 104 -9.76 -3.76 1.97
C CYS A 104 -9.55 -4.51 3.29
N ASP A 105 -8.33 -4.97 3.50
CA ASP A 105 -7.97 -5.79 4.66
C ASP A 105 -7.48 -4.97 5.83
N SER A 106 -6.92 -3.79 5.55
CA SER A 106 -6.49 -2.85 6.57
C SER A 106 -6.66 -1.43 6.04
N VAL A 107 -6.55 -0.47 6.92
CA VAL A 107 -6.71 0.94 6.52
C VAL A 107 -5.69 1.81 7.23
N ASP A 108 -5.12 2.73 6.46
CA ASP A 108 -4.32 3.82 6.99
C ASP A 108 -5.24 5.04 7.09
N ILE A 109 -5.45 5.53 8.31
CA ILE A 109 -6.26 6.70 8.54
C ILE A 109 -5.39 7.76 9.22
N GLY A 110 -5.13 8.83 8.54
CA GLY A 110 -4.21 9.83 9.08
C GLY A 110 -4.14 11.07 8.24
N PHE A 111 -2.94 11.41 7.92
CA PHE A 111 -2.58 12.52 7.14
C PHE A 111 -2.91 13.85 7.70
N SER A 112 -2.81 14.10 8.96
CA SER A 112 -2.77 15.45 9.45
C SER A 112 -1.31 15.88 9.45
N ASP A 113 -1.03 16.76 8.55
CA ASP A 113 0.25 17.44 8.48
C ASP A 113 0.42 18.23 9.78
N TYR A 114 1.39 17.87 10.58
CA TYR A 114 1.63 18.55 11.85
C TYR A 114 3.05 19.11 11.90
N ASN A 115 3.25 20.02 12.80
CA ASN A 115 4.54 20.67 12.97
C ASN A 115 4.83 20.87 14.46
N TYR A 116 5.99 21.40 14.74
CA TYR A 116 6.47 21.64 16.08
C TYR A 116 5.45 22.37 16.99
N LYS A 117 4.71 23.30 16.45
CA LYS A 117 3.75 24.10 17.25
C LYS A 117 2.40 23.42 17.46
N THR A 118 1.98 22.57 16.53
CA THR A 118 0.61 22.06 16.50
C THR A 118 0.46 20.60 16.90
N VAL A 119 1.57 19.85 17.01
CA VAL A 119 1.55 18.39 17.18
C VAL A 119 0.62 17.91 18.30
N LYS A 120 0.62 18.57 19.44
CA LYS A 120 -0.19 18.12 20.59
C LYS A 120 -1.70 18.25 20.31
N GLY A 121 -2.11 19.35 19.70
CA GLY A 121 -3.52 19.56 19.33
C GLY A 121 -3.97 18.63 18.22
N VAL A 122 -3.11 18.45 17.24
CA VAL A 122 -3.37 17.54 16.10
C VAL A 122 -3.51 16.11 16.61
N ALA A 123 -2.54 15.61 17.37
CA ALA A 123 -2.56 14.23 17.87
C ALA A 123 -3.83 13.93 18.69
N LYS A 124 -4.24 14.87 19.54
CA LYS A 124 -5.44 14.71 20.36
C LYS A 124 -6.72 14.65 19.52
N ARG A 125 -6.83 15.49 18.49
CA ARG A 125 -7.95 15.46 17.56
C ARG A 125 -7.97 14.15 16.78
N GLU A 126 -6.82 13.74 16.25
CA GLU A 126 -6.67 12.55 15.44
C GLU A 126 -6.97 11.27 16.26
N ALA A 127 -6.55 11.23 17.52
CA ALA A 127 -6.90 10.11 18.42
C ALA A 127 -8.44 9.97 18.55
N THR A 128 -9.17 11.10 18.55
CA THR A 128 -10.64 11.05 18.57
C THR A 128 -11.20 10.47 17.27
N VAL A 129 -10.66 10.88 16.13
CA VAL A 129 -11.09 10.36 14.81
C VAL A 129 -10.80 8.86 14.74
N LEU A 130 -9.59 8.47 15.16
CA LEU A 130 -9.16 7.08 15.16
C LEU A 130 -10.08 6.20 16.01
N LYS A 131 -10.43 6.69 17.20
CA LYS A 131 -11.35 5.98 18.10
C LYS A 131 -12.73 5.77 17.44
N HIS A 132 -13.20 6.76 16.67
CA HIS A 132 -14.47 6.62 15.95
C HIS A 132 -14.36 5.55 14.84
N ALA A 133 -13.25 5.52 14.12
CA ALA A 133 -13.01 4.51 13.08
C ALA A 133 -12.92 3.11 13.70
N LEU A 134 -12.15 2.97 14.78
CA LEU A 134 -11.99 1.70 15.51
C LEU A 134 -13.32 1.13 16.02
N ASN A 135 -14.29 1.98 16.30
CA ASN A 135 -15.60 1.52 16.76
C ASN A 135 -16.53 1.13 15.60
N ARG A 136 -16.11 1.33 14.37
CA ARG A 136 -16.94 1.10 13.17
C ARG A 136 -16.36 0.11 12.18
N THR A 137 -15.08 -0.24 12.34
CA THR A 137 -14.37 -1.16 11.45
C THR A 137 -13.79 -2.31 12.26
N THR A 138 -13.47 -3.40 11.56
CA THR A 138 -12.87 -4.58 12.19
C THR A 138 -11.47 -4.84 11.67
N MET A 139 -11.13 -4.29 10.53
CA MET A 139 -9.79 -4.43 9.94
C MET A 139 -8.74 -3.71 10.79
N PRO A 140 -7.48 -4.15 10.75
CA PRO A 140 -6.39 -3.43 11.39
C PRO A 140 -6.33 -1.99 10.93
N LEU A 141 -6.01 -1.11 11.87
CA LEU A 141 -6.04 0.33 11.60
C LEU A 141 -4.69 0.95 11.94
N PHE A 142 -4.06 1.51 10.93
CA PHE A 142 -2.80 2.25 11.04
C PHE A 142 -3.08 3.76 11.02
N TYR A 143 -2.29 4.50 11.77
CA TYR A 143 -2.33 5.96 11.68
C TYR A 143 -1.17 6.48 10.84
N GLY A 144 -1.46 7.18 9.75
CA GLY A 144 -0.45 7.79 8.91
C GLY A 144 0.10 9.07 9.54
N ALA A 145 1.38 9.09 9.84
CA ALA A 145 2.06 10.25 10.42
C ALA A 145 2.97 10.88 9.35
N MET A 146 2.78 12.16 9.10
CA MET A 146 3.52 12.87 8.05
C MET A 146 4.18 14.12 8.65
N PRO A 147 5.36 13.94 9.30
CA PRO A 147 6.06 15.12 9.84
C PRO A 147 6.64 15.93 8.68
N ASN A 148 6.44 17.22 8.70
CA ASN A 148 7.04 18.13 7.72
C ASN A 148 8.22 18.84 8.37
N LEU A 149 9.44 18.36 8.08
CA LEU A 149 10.65 18.89 8.68
C LEU A 149 10.85 20.38 8.42
N GLY A 150 10.32 20.90 7.32
CA GLY A 150 10.39 22.34 7.04
C GLY A 150 9.75 23.19 8.14
N PHE A 151 8.71 22.65 8.79
CA PHE A 151 8.03 23.35 9.88
C PHE A 151 8.79 23.32 11.21
N TYR A 152 9.92 22.61 11.26
CA TYR A 152 10.82 22.65 12.42
C TYR A 152 11.82 23.78 12.32
N THR A 153 11.89 24.46 11.15
CA THR A 153 12.80 25.60 10.97
C THR A 153 12.12 26.93 11.31
N LYS A 154 12.94 27.92 11.66
CA LYS A 154 12.46 29.30 11.89
C LYS A 154 11.80 29.85 10.61
N PRO A 155 10.68 30.59 10.74
CA PRO A 155 10.09 31.10 11.98
C PRO A 155 9.12 30.14 12.68
N ASP A 156 8.79 28.99 12.08
CA ASP A 156 7.76 28.08 12.58
C ASP A 156 8.27 27.13 13.66
N GLY A 157 9.53 26.77 13.60
CA GLY A 157 10.18 25.86 14.52
C GLY A 157 11.39 26.45 15.23
N PRO A 158 12.06 25.65 16.03
CA PRO A 158 13.19 26.15 16.85
C PRO A 158 14.53 26.24 16.11
N VAL A 159 14.71 25.50 15.01
CA VAL A 159 16.03 25.39 14.39
C VAL A 159 16.26 26.40 13.27
N ASP A 160 17.52 26.63 12.92
CA ASP A 160 17.84 27.52 11.79
C ASP A 160 17.40 26.91 10.47
N ASN A 161 17.08 27.77 9.52
CA ASN A 161 16.49 27.32 8.25
C ASN A 161 17.60 26.93 7.26
N TRP A 162 17.75 25.62 7.02
CA TRP A 162 18.76 25.10 6.09
C TRP A 162 18.52 25.52 4.66
N ALA A 163 17.28 25.86 4.26
CA ALA A 163 16.98 26.37 2.92
C ALA A 163 17.56 27.77 2.72
N VAL A 164 17.88 28.48 3.81
CA VAL A 164 18.59 29.74 3.78
C VAL A 164 20.11 29.49 3.87
N LEU A 165 20.52 28.62 4.80
CA LEU A 165 21.94 28.37 5.08
C LEU A 165 22.69 27.75 3.89
N LEU A 166 22.04 26.81 3.16
CA LEU A 166 22.70 26.11 2.05
C LEU A 166 23.11 27.05 0.89
N PRO A 167 22.21 27.91 0.38
CA PRO A 167 22.62 28.88 -0.65
C PRO A 167 23.72 29.84 -0.19
N GLU A 168 23.82 30.07 1.12
CA GLU A 168 24.89 30.90 1.67
C GLU A 168 26.22 30.17 1.85
N GLY A 169 26.26 28.86 1.49
CA GLY A 169 27.46 28.04 1.63
C GLY A 169 27.72 27.55 3.06
N LYS A 170 26.77 27.75 3.98
CA LYS A 170 26.89 27.37 5.37
C LYS A 170 26.50 25.89 5.59
N ILE A 171 27.26 24.98 4.95
CA ILE A 171 26.90 23.56 4.87
C ILE A 171 26.93 22.89 6.26
N LYS A 172 27.91 23.23 7.08
CA LYS A 172 28.03 22.64 8.43
C LYS A 172 26.86 23.06 9.34
N GLU A 173 26.48 24.32 9.25
CA GLU A 173 25.35 24.86 10.02
C GLU A 173 24.03 24.26 9.54
N ALA A 174 23.88 24.08 8.23
CA ALA A 174 22.71 23.44 7.66
C ALA A 174 22.58 21.99 8.13
N LEU A 175 23.69 21.23 8.15
CA LEU A 175 23.72 19.87 8.65
C LEU A 175 23.31 19.81 10.12
N ALA A 176 23.89 20.67 10.96
CA ALA A 176 23.57 20.74 12.39
C ALA A 176 22.07 21.07 12.60
N ALA A 177 21.54 22.00 11.80
CA ALA A 177 20.12 22.35 11.88
C ALA A 177 19.21 21.17 11.49
N GLN A 178 19.60 20.40 10.48
CA GLN A 178 18.84 19.19 10.10
C GLN A 178 18.89 18.12 11.20
N GLU A 179 20.07 17.89 11.78
CA GLU A 179 20.23 16.91 12.88
C GLU A 179 19.37 17.32 14.10
N GLU A 180 19.35 18.61 14.43
CA GLU A 180 18.51 19.13 15.51
C GLU A 180 17.01 18.97 15.18
N ALA A 181 16.60 19.25 13.95
CA ALA A 181 15.20 19.08 13.50
C ALA A 181 14.78 17.61 13.59
N VAL A 182 15.67 16.68 13.20
CA VAL A 182 15.43 15.24 13.32
C VAL A 182 15.09 14.86 14.77
N GLU A 183 15.88 15.37 15.75
CA GLU A 183 15.62 15.07 17.16
C GLU A 183 14.25 15.57 17.63
N HIS A 184 13.84 16.75 17.18
CA HIS A 184 12.52 17.27 17.51
C HIS A 184 11.41 16.45 16.86
N ALA A 185 11.56 16.12 15.58
CA ALA A 185 10.56 15.36 14.83
C ALA A 185 10.37 13.95 15.39
N VAL A 186 11.46 13.27 15.77
CA VAL A 186 11.37 11.94 16.40
C VAL A 186 10.53 12.01 17.68
N LYS A 187 10.78 13.01 18.54
CA LYS A 187 10.02 13.19 19.78
C LYS A 187 8.52 13.39 19.49
N ASP A 188 8.22 14.17 18.46
CA ASP A 188 6.85 14.46 18.09
C ASP A 188 6.13 13.23 17.50
N ILE A 189 6.83 12.45 16.66
CA ILE A 189 6.28 11.19 16.11
C ILE A 189 6.00 10.19 17.25
N VAL A 190 6.94 10.04 18.19
CA VAL A 190 6.72 9.14 19.33
C VAL A 190 5.52 9.60 20.16
N TYR A 191 5.35 10.90 20.33
CA TYR A 191 4.17 11.45 21.02
C TYR A 191 2.89 11.12 20.26
N VAL A 192 2.88 11.28 18.93
CA VAL A 192 1.72 10.92 18.09
C VAL A 192 1.43 9.43 18.23
N ALA A 193 2.45 8.58 18.10
CA ALA A 193 2.31 7.13 18.23
C ALA A 193 1.69 6.74 19.58
N GLU A 194 2.15 7.37 20.68
CA GLU A 194 1.59 7.14 22.01
C GLU A 194 0.10 7.47 22.07
N GLN A 195 -0.30 8.61 21.49
CA GLN A 195 -1.72 9.00 21.50
C GLN A 195 -2.58 8.03 20.66
N MET A 196 -2.04 7.48 19.56
CA MET A 196 -2.74 6.50 18.71
C MET A 196 -2.79 5.13 19.39
N TYR A 197 -1.68 4.71 20.00
CA TYR A 197 -1.60 3.47 20.76
C TYR A 197 -2.61 3.46 21.92
N ASP A 198 -2.71 4.56 22.65
CA ASP A 198 -3.62 4.69 23.80
C ASP A 198 -5.10 4.53 23.42
N VAL A 199 -5.47 4.85 22.18
CA VAL A 199 -6.86 4.67 21.72
C VAL A 199 -7.07 3.36 20.97
N GLY A 200 -6.01 2.57 20.78
CA GLY A 200 -6.08 1.22 20.26
C GLY A 200 -5.71 1.03 18.79
N ALA A 201 -4.88 1.91 18.23
CA ALA A 201 -4.34 1.70 16.88
C ALA A 201 -3.54 0.40 16.83
N ASP A 202 -3.63 -0.33 15.73
CA ASP A 202 -2.81 -1.52 15.49
C ASP A 202 -1.39 -1.16 15.09
N GLY A 203 -1.23 0.01 14.45
CA GLY A 203 0.08 0.47 14.03
C GLY A 203 0.12 1.93 13.65
N ILE A 204 1.30 2.36 13.28
CA ILE A 204 1.54 3.68 12.72
C ILE A 204 2.26 3.49 11.38
N ASN A 205 1.87 4.27 10.39
CA ASN A 205 2.57 4.33 9.12
C ASN A 205 3.35 5.64 9.08
N LEU A 206 4.68 5.55 8.97
CA LEU A 206 5.54 6.70 8.76
C LEU A 206 5.50 6.98 7.26
N ASP A 207 4.44 7.64 6.85
CA ASP A 207 4.09 7.85 5.45
C ASP A 207 4.95 8.93 4.81
N THR A 208 5.17 8.80 3.51
CA THR A 208 5.98 9.73 2.71
C THR A 208 7.40 9.94 3.26
N SER A 209 7.97 8.90 3.88
CA SER A 209 9.35 8.93 4.37
C SER A 209 10.31 9.28 3.25
N GLY A 210 11.20 10.21 3.50
CA GLY A 210 12.16 10.68 2.50
C GLY A 210 11.63 11.73 1.53
N ALA A 211 10.39 12.20 1.69
CA ALA A 211 9.83 13.26 0.83
C ALA A 211 10.66 14.54 0.90
N ALA A 212 11.17 14.89 2.09
CA ALA A 212 12.05 16.03 2.28
C ALA A 212 13.53 15.64 2.24
N GLY A 213 13.83 14.39 1.88
CA GLY A 213 15.19 13.90 1.71
C GLY A 213 15.70 13.00 2.82
N ASP A 214 17.02 12.92 2.94
CA ASP A 214 17.70 12.01 3.86
C ASP A 214 17.40 12.30 5.34
N ALA A 215 17.14 13.54 5.69
CA ALA A 215 16.76 13.89 7.07
C ALA A 215 15.41 13.28 7.45
N ASP A 216 14.46 13.31 6.53
CA ASP A 216 13.13 12.77 6.72
C ASP A 216 13.16 11.24 6.89
N PHE A 217 13.94 10.57 6.05
CA PHE A 217 14.14 9.12 6.19
C PHE A 217 14.83 8.78 7.52
N LEU A 218 15.81 9.59 7.95
CA LEU A 218 16.46 9.41 9.24
C LEU A 218 15.47 9.54 10.40
N VAL A 219 14.52 10.49 10.31
CA VAL A 219 13.44 10.63 11.31
C VAL A 219 12.65 9.32 11.39
N SER A 220 12.25 8.78 10.23
CA SER A 220 11.44 7.56 10.19
C SER A 220 12.17 6.38 10.84
N LEU A 221 13.45 6.21 10.54
CA LEU A 221 14.24 5.12 11.13
C LEU A 221 14.39 5.27 12.66
N LYS A 222 14.76 6.46 13.13
CA LYS A 222 14.93 6.72 14.57
C LYS A 222 13.60 6.68 15.33
N ALA A 223 12.51 7.15 14.70
CA ALA A 223 11.19 7.09 15.31
C ALA A 223 10.74 5.64 15.44
N THR A 224 11.00 4.81 14.41
CA THR A 224 10.69 3.37 14.47
C THR A 224 11.38 2.72 15.68
N GLU A 225 12.69 2.93 15.86
CA GLU A 225 13.41 2.41 17.02
C GLU A 225 12.74 2.83 18.33
N ALA A 226 12.48 4.11 18.47
CA ALA A 226 11.91 4.67 19.71
C ALA A 226 10.48 4.16 19.98
N ILE A 227 9.68 3.97 18.92
CA ILE A 227 8.32 3.44 19.04
C ILE A 227 8.40 1.96 19.43
N LYS A 228 9.23 1.17 18.77
CA LYS A 228 9.36 -0.27 19.08
C LYS A 228 9.93 -0.51 20.47
N GLU A 229 10.83 0.37 20.95
CA GLU A 229 11.30 0.29 22.33
C GLU A 229 10.17 0.55 23.34
N LYS A 230 9.30 1.53 23.06
CA LYS A 230 8.24 1.94 23.98
C LYS A 230 6.97 1.07 23.84
N PHE A 231 6.64 0.66 22.63
CA PHE A 231 5.43 -0.09 22.30
C PHE A 231 5.79 -1.29 21.38
N PRO A 232 6.38 -2.35 21.93
CA PRO A 232 6.90 -3.47 21.12
C PRO A 232 5.85 -4.17 20.24
N ASP A 233 4.59 -4.13 20.66
CA ASP A 233 3.46 -4.76 19.94
C ASP A 233 2.80 -3.85 18.90
N MET A 234 3.15 -2.56 18.86
CA MET A 234 2.61 -1.65 17.84
C MET A 234 3.29 -1.92 16.49
N GLY A 235 2.49 -2.11 15.45
CA GLY A 235 3.03 -2.22 14.08
C GLY A 235 3.63 -0.88 13.64
N VAL A 236 4.76 -0.93 12.93
CA VAL A 236 5.32 0.26 12.31
C VAL A 236 5.57 -0.03 10.85
N GLU A 237 4.92 0.73 9.99
CA GLU A 237 5.17 0.71 8.56
C GLU A 237 6.02 1.93 8.20
N ILE A 238 7.03 1.74 7.35
CA ILE A 238 7.76 2.85 6.74
C ILE A 238 7.37 2.90 5.27
N GLY A 239 6.53 3.88 4.93
CA GLY A 239 6.06 4.13 3.57
C GLY A 239 6.89 5.21 2.89
N MET A 240 7.67 4.82 1.88
CA MET A 240 8.56 5.74 1.19
C MET A 240 7.81 6.67 0.23
N ALA A 241 8.39 7.85 -0.02
CA ALA A 241 7.85 8.83 -0.96
C ALA A 241 8.49 8.73 -2.35
N GLY A 242 9.65 8.11 -2.44
CA GLY A 242 10.36 8.06 -3.72
C GLY A 242 11.30 6.87 -3.84
N GLU A 243 11.65 6.56 -5.07
CA GLU A 243 12.47 5.38 -5.38
C GLU A 243 13.89 5.46 -4.82
N PHE A 244 14.39 6.65 -4.56
CA PHE A 244 15.71 6.80 -3.93
C PHE A 244 15.68 8.00 -2.99
N VAL A 245 16.47 7.90 -1.94
CA VAL A 245 16.54 8.95 -0.92
C VAL A 245 17.33 10.13 -1.46
N LEU A 246 16.70 11.29 -1.53
CA LEU A 246 17.39 12.52 -1.91
C LEU A 246 18.21 13.02 -0.72
N GLY A 247 19.39 13.52 -0.97
CA GLY A 247 20.23 14.11 0.06
C GLY A 247 20.45 15.58 -0.21
N MET A 248 20.03 16.43 0.70
CA MET A 248 20.25 17.87 0.54
C MET A 248 21.73 18.23 0.52
N HIS A 249 22.51 17.63 1.42
CA HIS A 249 23.98 17.70 1.42
C HIS A 249 24.60 16.29 1.37
N GLY A 250 23.77 15.25 1.47
CA GLY A 250 24.17 13.85 1.30
C GLY A 250 25.06 13.27 2.39
N ARG A 251 25.01 13.82 3.60
CA ARG A 251 25.91 13.41 4.68
C ARG A 251 25.26 12.67 5.83
N LEU A 252 23.94 12.71 5.91
CA LEU A 252 23.23 12.04 6.98
C LEU A 252 23.38 10.52 6.88
N LYS A 253 23.54 9.90 8.02
CA LYS A 253 23.76 8.45 8.13
C LYS A 253 22.85 7.84 9.19
N TYR A 254 22.57 6.58 9.00
CA TYR A 254 21.98 5.71 10.00
C TYR A 254 22.83 4.45 10.06
N ASP A 255 23.34 4.11 11.24
CA ASP A 255 24.21 2.95 11.45
C ASP A 255 25.41 2.94 10.47
N ASP A 256 26.07 4.07 10.33
CA ASP A 256 27.19 4.32 9.44
C ASP A 256 26.88 4.22 7.93
N VAL A 257 25.65 3.86 7.56
CA VAL A 257 25.21 3.84 6.15
C VAL A 257 24.74 5.24 5.76
N ARG A 258 25.30 5.77 4.68
CA ARG A 258 24.84 7.04 4.11
C ARG A 258 23.45 6.83 3.51
N LEU A 259 22.51 7.70 3.88
CA LEU A 259 21.11 7.56 3.45
C LEU A 259 20.87 8.04 2.03
N ALA A 260 21.51 9.14 1.65
CA ALA A 260 21.31 9.72 0.32
C ALA A 260 21.70 8.73 -0.79
N GLY A 261 20.80 8.52 -1.74
CA GLY A 261 21.02 7.65 -2.89
C GLY A 261 20.58 6.21 -2.71
N LEU A 262 19.98 5.85 -1.58
CA LEU A 262 19.54 4.47 -1.34
C LEU A 262 18.27 4.17 -2.14
N TYR A 263 18.25 3.04 -2.83
CA TYR A 263 17.13 2.46 -3.57
C TYR A 263 16.39 1.42 -2.70
N PRO A 264 15.17 0.99 -3.09
CA PRO A 264 14.29 0.17 -2.23
C PRO A 264 14.95 -1.05 -1.58
N HIS A 265 15.76 -1.79 -2.32
CA HIS A 265 16.44 -3.00 -1.80
C HIS A 265 17.44 -2.70 -0.68
N LYS A 266 17.90 -1.45 -0.57
CA LYS A 266 18.79 -1.00 0.53
C LYS A 266 18.00 -0.27 1.61
N GLN A 267 16.94 0.45 1.23
CA GLN A 267 16.07 1.13 2.17
C GLN A 267 15.41 0.12 3.11
N VAL A 268 14.90 -1.01 2.57
CA VAL A 268 14.21 -2.03 3.37
C VAL A 268 15.13 -2.60 4.46
N LYS A 269 16.40 -2.81 4.16
CA LYS A 269 17.35 -3.36 5.17
C LYS A 269 17.57 -2.42 6.35
N LEU A 270 17.52 -1.11 6.12
CA LEU A 270 17.58 -0.14 7.22
C LEU A 270 16.26 -0.09 8.00
N ALA A 271 15.14 -0.20 7.29
CA ALA A 271 13.81 -0.27 7.93
C ALA A 271 13.73 -1.48 8.87
N GLU A 272 14.17 -2.66 8.39
CA GLU A 272 14.24 -3.89 9.21
C GLU A 272 15.11 -3.68 10.44
N LYS A 273 16.29 -3.10 10.24
CA LYS A 273 17.22 -2.84 11.33
C LYS A 273 16.62 -1.91 12.39
N ALA A 274 15.84 -0.93 11.96
CA ALA A 274 15.14 -0.02 12.88
C ALA A 274 13.96 -0.71 13.60
N GLY A 275 13.54 -1.89 13.13
CA GLY A 275 12.45 -2.64 13.76
C GLY A 275 11.09 -2.44 13.06
N ALA A 276 11.09 -1.96 11.83
CA ALA A 276 9.84 -1.81 11.07
C ALA A 276 9.12 -3.16 10.91
N SER A 277 7.81 -3.13 10.92
CA SER A 277 6.95 -4.31 10.74
C SER A 277 6.59 -4.52 9.28
N ILE A 278 6.54 -3.45 8.51
CA ILE A 278 6.17 -3.45 7.08
C ILE A 278 7.02 -2.37 6.40
N PHE A 279 7.42 -2.64 5.15
CA PHE A 279 8.11 -1.63 4.34
C PHE A 279 7.30 -1.36 3.06
N GLY A 280 7.06 -0.08 2.78
CA GLY A 280 6.31 0.40 1.62
C GLY A 280 7.21 1.07 0.58
N PRO A 281 7.79 0.30 -0.36
CA PRO A 281 8.65 0.89 -1.39
C PRO A 281 7.84 1.66 -2.43
N VAL A 282 8.50 2.62 -3.07
CA VAL A 282 7.96 3.41 -4.17
C VAL A 282 8.96 3.39 -5.34
N VAL A 283 8.43 3.36 -6.56
CA VAL A 283 9.21 3.63 -7.78
C VAL A 283 8.45 4.69 -8.56
N ASN A 284 9.07 5.82 -8.83
CA ASN A 284 8.40 6.95 -9.49
C ASN A 284 8.08 6.63 -10.96
N THR A 285 6.89 6.99 -11.40
CA THR A 285 6.47 6.85 -12.78
C THR A 285 7.03 8.01 -13.61
N ASN A 286 7.68 7.70 -14.71
CA ASN A 286 8.15 8.72 -15.67
C ASN A 286 7.03 9.04 -16.65
N SER A 287 6.47 10.24 -16.54
CA SER A 287 5.32 10.68 -17.36
C SER A 287 5.63 10.72 -18.86
N ASN A 288 6.90 10.84 -19.23
CA ASN A 288 7.32 10.93 -20.63
C ASN A 288 7.62 9.56 -21.27
N MET A 289 7.57 8.48 -20.47
CA MET A 289 7.83 7.13 -20.96
C MET A 289 6.52 6.36 -21.04
N THR A 290 6.53 5.27 -21.80
CA THR A 290 5.35 4.40 -21.95
C THR A 290 5.11 3.57 -20.69
N PHE A 291 3.90 3.00 -20.57
CA PHE A 291 3.59 2.05 -19.51
C PHE A 291 4.52 0.81 -19.56
N PRO A 292 4.77 0.18 -20.73
CA PRO A 292 5.75 -0.92 -20.79
C PRO A 292 7.11 -0.57 -20.21
N TRP A 293 7.65 0.62 -20.51
CA TRP A 293 8.92 1.08 -19.94
C TRP A 293 8.82 1.21 -18.42
N ASN A 294 7.76 1.89 -17.96
CA ASN A 294 7.57 2.17 -16.53
C ASN A 294 7.40 0.88 -15.73
N ILE A 295 6.54 -0.03 -16.17
CA ILE A 295 6.21 -1.23 -15.37
C ILE A 295 7.39 -2.22 -15.34
N ALA A 296 8.16 -2.34 -16.43
CA ALA A 296 9.35 -3.19 -16.42
C ALA A 296 10.39 -2.64 -15.43
N ARG A 297 10.55 -1.33 -15.40
CA ARG A 297 11.45 -0.67 -14.45
C ARG A 297 10.98 -0.88 -13.01
N VAL A 298 9.68 -0.72 -12.76
CA VAL A 298 9.05 -0.94 -11.46
C VAL A 298 9.26 -2.38 -10.99
N CYS A 299 8.93 -3.35 -11.84
CA CYS A 299 9.06 -4.77 -11.47
C CYS A 299 10.51 -5.12 -11.11
N THR A 300 11.48 -4.57 -11.84
CA THR A 300 12.89 -4.82 -11.56
C THR A 300 13.29 -4.29 -10.18
N PHE A 301 12.90 -3.05 -9.82
CA PHE A 301 13.22 -2.48 -8.51
C PHE A 301 12.48 -3.18 -7.36
N ILE A 302 11.18 -3.42 -7.54
CA ILE A 302 10.35 -3.98 -6.45
C ILE A 302 10.74 -5.46 -6.20
N LYS A 303 10.99 -6.23 -7.27
CA LYS A 303 11.49 -7.61 -7.12
C LYS A 303 12.79 -7.63 -6.32
N ALA A 304 13.75 -6.76 -6.66
CA ALA A 304 15.02 -6.69 -5.93
C ALA A 304 14.78 -6.33 -4.44
N CYS A 305 13.75 -5.56 -4.14
CA CYS A 305 13.38 -5.24 -2.76
C CYS A 305 12.80 -6.48 -2.04
N THR A 306 11.82 -7.15 -2.65
CA THR A 306 11.19 -8.34 -2.03
C THR A 306 12.17 -9.49 -1.85
N GLU A 307 13.12 -9.66 -2.77
CA GLU A 307 14.13 -10.71 -2.67
C GLU A 307 15.07 -10.58 -1.47
N VAL A 308 15.28 -9.35 -0.98
CA VAL A 308 16.16 -9.14 0.18
C VAL A 308 15.40 -8.87 1.46
N ALA A 309 14.11 -8.58 1.36
CA ALA A 309 13.27 -8.24 2.52
C ALA A 309 13.05 -9.46 3.43
N GLU A 310 13.10 -9.21 4.74
CA GLU A 310 12.76 -10.20 5.78
C GLU A 310 11.45 -9.81 6.49
N ILE A 311 10.88 -8.66 6.12
CA ILE A 311 9.58 -8.18 6.60
C ILE A 311 8.65 -8.03 5.38
N PRO A 312 7.33 -8.02 5.59
CA PRO A 312 6.38 -7.80 4.50
C PRO A 312 6.66 -6.53 3.72
N VAL A 313 6.53 -6.63 2.39
CA VAL A 313 6.69 -5.51 1.47
C VAL A 313 5.30 -5.15 0.93
N HIS A 314 4.81 -3.98 1.27
CA HIS A 314 3.54 -3.44 0.79
C HIS A 314 3.84 -2.34 -0.22
N ALA A 315 3.87 -2.71 -1.50
CA ALA A 315 4.20 -1.75 -2.54
C ALA A 315 3.16 -0.61 -2.56
N ASN A 316 3.67 0.61 -2.61
CA ASN A 316 2.82 1.79 -2.61
C ASN A 316 2.44 2.11 -4.05
N THR A 317 1.16 2.01 -4.39
CA THR A 317 0.64 2.27 -5.72
C THR A 317 -0.34 3.45 -5.70
N GLY A 318 -0.20 4.33 -6.65
CA GLY A 318 -1.06 5.51 -6.72
C GLY A 318 -0.62 6.44 -7.84
N MET A 319 -1.24 7.59 -7.93
CA MET A 319 -0.95 8.56 -8.98
C MET A 319 0.54 8.89 -9.05
N GLY A 320 1.18 8.52 -10.16
CA GLY A 320 2.59 8.84 -10.41
C GLY A 320 3.58 7.90 -9.76
N VAL A 321 3.14 6.80 -9.13
CA VAL A 321 4.05 5.85 -8.49
C VAL A 321 3.76 4.41 -8.91
N CYS A 322 4.81 3.60 -8.93
CA CYS A 322 4.81 2.17 -9.28
C CYS A 322 4.19 1.88 -10.65
N GLY A 323 4.42 2.79 -11.62
CA GLY A 323 3.93 2.60 -12.99
C GLY A 323 2.52 3.14 -13.23
N VAL A 324 1.83 3.56 -12.18
CA VAL A 324 0.52 4.21 -12.31
C VAL A 324 0.73 5.62 -12.88
N PRO A 325 -0.04 6.03 -13.88
CA PRO A 325 0.19 7.32 -14.54
C PRO A 325 0.03 8.54 -13.64
N MET A 326 0.78 9.59 -13.96
CA MET A 326 0.69 10.89 -13.30
C MET A 326 -0.47 11.67 -13.93
N CYS A 327 -1.69 11.31 -13.60
CA CYS A 327 -2.89 11.98 -14.09
C CYS A 327 -4.01 11.90 -13.05
N GLU A 328 -4.89 12.91 -13.06
CA GLU A 328 -5.94 13.04 -12.06
C GLU A 328 -6.94 11.88 -12.08
N ASN A 329 -7.28 11.41 -13.25
CA ASN A 329 -8.22 10.30 -13.40
C ASN A 329 -7.43 9.06 -13.82
N ILE A 330 -6.98 8.32 -12.84
CA ILE A 330 -6.08 7.19 -13.04
C ILE A 330 -6.82 6.07 -13.80
N PRO A 331 -6.27 5.61 -14.95
CA PRO A 331 -6.98 4.64 -15.77
C PRO A 331 -6.91 3.22 -15.23
N SER A 332 -8.07 2.60 -15.05
CA SER A 332 -8.22 1.25 -14.48
C SER A 332 -7.49 0.17 -15.28
N ASP A 333 -7.35 0.36 -16.59
CA ASP A 333 -6.60 -0.59 -17.43
C ASP A 333 -5.14 -0.68 -17.01
N ILE A 334 -4.53 0.45 -16.62
CA ILE A 334 -3.14 0.46 -16.14
C ILE A 334 -3.06 0.00 -14.68
N VAL A 335 -3.89 0.54 -13.80
CA VAL A 335 -3.88 0.18 -12.37
C VAL A 335 -3.95 -1.35 -12.23
N SER A 336 -4.88 -1.99 -12.94
CA SER A 336 -5.07 -3.44 -12.83
C SER A 336 -3.84 -4.23 -13.31
N ARG A 337 -3.16 -3.74 -14.34
CA ARG A 337 -1.94 -4.40 -14.83
C ARG A 337 -0.75 -4.19 -13.91
N VAL A 338 -0.66 -3.00 -13.29
CA VAL A 338 0.36 -2.73 -12.27
C VAL A 338 0.20 -3.72 -11.11
N ASP A 339 -1.00 -3.80 -10.55
CA ASP A 339 -1.27 -4.67 -9.40
C ASP A 339 -0.97 -6.14 -9.75
N LYS A 340 -1.44 -6.59 -10.93
CA LYS A 340 -1.18 -7.97 -11.38
C LYS A 340 0.34 -8.23 -11.50
N ALA A 341 1.09 -7.30 -12.07
CA ALA A 341 2.54 -7.46 -12.25
C ALA A 341 3.26 -7.48 -10.90
N LEU A 342 2.90 -6.58 -9.99
CA LEU A 342 3.51 -6.53 -8.67
C LEU A 342 3.27 -7.81 -7.87
N VAL A 343 2.05 -8.33 -7.93
CA VAL A 343 1.68 -9.57 -7.23
C VAL A 343 2.37 -10.77 -7.87
N GLU A 344 2.25 -10.93 -9.17
CA GLU A 344 2.64 -12.18 -9.85
C GLU A 344 4.13 -12.28 -10.17
N ILE A 345 4.81 -11.15 -10.37
CA ILE A 345 6.23 -11.11 -10.70
C ILE A 345 7.06 -10.72 -9.48
N CYS A 346 6.70 -9.62 -8.83
CA CYS A 346 7.50 -9.12 -7.72
C CYS A 346 7.24 -9.84 -6.40
N LYS A 347 6.15 -10.61 -6.32
CA LYS A 347 5.79 -11.39 -5.11
C LYS A 347 5.67 -10.52 -3.86
N ILE A 348 5.06 -9.35 -4.02
CA ILE A 348 4.81 -8.47 -2.86
C ILE A 348 3.79 -9.10 -1.92
N ASP A 349 3.83 -8.69 -0.66
CA ASP A 349 2.95 -9.21 0.41
C ASP A 349 1.65 -8.41 0.53
N GLY A 350 1.65 -7.13 0.10
CA GLY A 350 0.49 -6.28 0.18
C GLY A 350 0.59 -5.08 -0.74
N LEU A 351 -0.51 -4.38 -0.89
CA LEU A 351 -0.61 -3.15 -1.68
C LEU A 351 -1.12 -2.01 -0.83
N UNK A 352 -0.59 -0.99 -0.85
CA UNK A 352 -0.96 0.05 -0.28
C UNK A 352 -1.54 0.79 -1.25
N ILE A 353 -2.61 0.88 -1.20
CA ILE A 353 -3.39 1.63 -2.19
C ILE A 353 -3.24 3.11 -1.88
N GLY A 354 -2.53 3.76 -2.75
CA GLY A 354 -1.91 5.05 -2.45
C GLY A 354 -2.78 6.27 -2.44
N VAL A 355 -2.12 7.30 -2.01
CA VAL A 355 -2.63 8.65 -1.83
C VAL A 355 -3.07 9.27 -3.15
N GLY A 356 -4.16 10.02 -3.10
CA GLY A 356 -4.62 10.82 -4.24
C GLY A 356 -5.45 10.06 -5.26
N ASP A 357 -5.68 8.78 -5.04
CA ASP A 357 -6.45 8.01 -5.99
C ASP A 357 -7.93 8.36 -5.94
N PRO A 358 -8.59 8.47 -7.09
CA PRO A 358 -10.04 8.54 -7.10
C PRO A 358 -10.64 7.22 -6.59
N LEU A 359 -11.83 7.28 -6.05
CA LEU A 359 -12.55 6.10 -5.56
C LEU A 359 -12.60 4.97 -6.60
N GLY A 360 -12.73 5.33 -7.88
CA GLY A 360 -12.73 4.34 -8.95
C GLY A 360 -11.43 3.56 -9.08
N ALA A 361 -10.28 4.22 -8.87
CA ALA A 361 -8.98 3.55 -8.91
C ALA A 361 -8.81 2.65 -7.67
N GLU A 362 -9.21 3.11 -6.51
CA GLU A 362 -9.18 2.30 -5.29
C GLU A 362 -10.08 1.07 -5.43
N ALA A 363 -11.27 1.22 -6.01
CA ALA A 363 -12.15 0.09 -6.29
C ALA A 363 -11.51 -0.89 -7.26
N THR A 364 -10.76 -0.39 -8.26
CA THR A 364 -10.04 -1.25 -9.21
C THR A 364 -8.93 -2.02 -8.48
N HIS A 365 -8.17 -1.37 -7.62
CA HIS A 365 -7.17 -2.06 -6.79
C HIS A 365 -7.84 -3.18 -5.97
N GLY A 366 -8.94 -2.88 -5.32
CA GLY A 366 -9.69 -3.86 -4.54
C GLY A 366 -10.15 -5.05 -5.37
N ILE A 367 -10.64 -4.80 -6.59
CA ILE A 367 -11.08 -5.86 -7.50
C ILE A 367 -9.89 -6.72 -7.95
N VAL A 368 -8.78 -6.07 -8.24
CA VAL A 368 -7.63 -6.76 -8.83
C VAL A 368 -6.82 -7.52 -7.81
N ALA A 369 -6.51 -6.82 -6.74
CA ALA A 369 -5.66 -7.43 -5.72
C ALA A 369 -6.42 -8.33 -4.85
N SER A 370 -7.62 -8.52 -4.96
CA SER A 370 -8.21 -8.97 -4.33
C SER A 370 -8.96 -9.59 -4.09
N MET A 371 -9.26 -9.40 -4.26
CA MET A 371 -9.97 -10.08 -3.54
C MET A 371 -9.32 -10.16 -2.31
N GLY A 372 -8.54 -9.29 -2.02
CA GLY A 372 -7.77 -9.24 -0.94
C GLY A 372 -8.26 -9.70 0.31
N GLY A 373 -7.43 -10.05 1.07
CA GLY A 373 -7.73 -10.58 2.35
C GLY A 373 -8.42 -11.91 2.25
N VAL A 374 -9.21 -12.17 3.22
CA VAL A 374 -9.77 -13.49 3.39
C VAL A 374 -10.97 -13.67 2.47
N ARG A 375 -10.79 -14.46 1.44
CA ARG A 375 -11.86 -14.83 0.48
C ARG A 375 -12.12 -16.31 0.56
N THR A 376 -13.35 -16.69 0.23
CA THR A 376 -13.72 -18.11 0.20
C THR A 376 -13.60 -18.65 -1.23
N ALA A 377 -13.38 -19.95 -1.34
CA ALA A 377 -13.43 -20.61 -2.65
C ALA A 377 -14.82 -20.44 -3.27
N GLY A 378 -15.87 -20.33 -2.45
CA GLY A 378 -17.23 -20.05 -2.92
C GLY A 378 -17.33 -18.72 -3.65
N ASP A 379 -16.66 -17.69 -3.15
CA ASP A 379 -16.63 -16.39 -3.81
C ASP A 379 -15.95 -16.48 -5.18
N LEU A 380 -14.85 -17.24 -5.26
CA LEU A 380 -14.15 -17.46 -6.52
C LEU A 380 -15.03 -18.23 -7.50
N VAL A 381 -15.73 -19.26 -7.03
CA VAL A 381 -16.66 -20.06 -7.85
C VAL A 381 -17.76 -19.14 -8.39
N LEU A 382 -18.35 -18.32 -7.53
CA LEU A 382 -19.42 -17.39 -7.93
C LEU A 382 -18.91 -16.41 -9.01
N ARG A 383 -17.70 -15.90 -8.85
CA ARG A 383 -17.10 -15.01 -9.85
C ARG A 383 -16.92 -15.70 -11.20
N MET A 384 -16.46 -16.95 -11.20
CA MET A 384 -16.34 -17.71 -12.46
C MET A 384 -17.70 -17.90 -13.12
N GLN A 385 -18.75 -18.15 -12.34
CA GLN A 385 -20.11 -18.25 -12.88
C GLN A 385 -20.56 -16.93 -13.50
N LEU A 386 -20.39 -15.83 -12.79
CA LEU A 386 -20.89 -14.52 -13.24
C LEU A 386 -20.05 -13.94 -14.37
N SER A 387 -18.72 -13.98 -14.24
CA SER A 387 -17.81 -13.34 -15.19
C SER A 387 -17.59 -14.16 -16.45
N HIS A 388 -17.53 -15.47 -16.32
CA HIS A 388 -17.23 -16.37 -17.43
C HIS A 388 -18.41 -17.25 -17.85
N LYS A 389 -19.55 -17.04 -17.21
CA LYS A 389 -20.81 -17.77 -17.50
C LYS A 389 -20.64 -19.29 -17.39
N MET A 390 -19.74 -19.72 -16.52
CA MET A 390 -19.50 -21.14 -16.26
C MET A 390 -20.66 -21.77 -15.49
N LYS A 391 -20.95 -23.02 -15.77
CA LYS A 391 -21.85 -23.82 -14.90
C LYS A 391 -21.13 -24.07 -13.59
N ILE A 392 -21.89 -24.25 -12.50
CA ILE A 392 -21.32 -24.38 -11.16
C ILE A 392 -20.24 -25.46 -11.06
N ASN A 393 -20.50 -26.63 -11.66
CA ASN A 393 -19.49 -27.71 -11.60
C ASN A 393 -18.22 -27.41 -12.41
N GLU A 394 -18.34 -26.65 -13.46
CA GLU A 394 -17.19 -26.17 -14.24
C GLU A 394 -16.40 -25.13 -13.46
N ALA A 395 -17.11 -24.21 -12.82
CA ALA A 395 -16.48 -23.16 -11.99
C ALA A 395 -15.75 -23.78 -10.78
N LYS A 396 -16.38 -24.78 -10.12
CA LYS A 396 -15.75 -25.50 -9.00
C LYS A 396 -14.47 -26.18 -9.44
N LYS A 397 -14.49 -26.90 -10.55
CA LYS A 397 -13.28 -27.56 -11.09
C LYS A 397 -12.19 -26.55 -11.40
N TYR A 398 -12.57 -25.46 -12.07
CA TYR A 398 -11.63 -24.39 -12.43
C TYR A 398 -10.96 -23.80 -11.18
N VAL A 399 -11.78 -23.47 -10.17
CA VAL A 399 -11.26 -22.89 -8.92
C VAL A 399 -10.37 -23.89 -8.20
N ALA A 400 -10.78 -25.16 -8.10
CA ALA A 400 -9.97 -26.20 -7.47
C ALA A 400 -8.60 -26.36 -8.13
N GLU A 401 -8.60 -26.38 -9.48
CA GLU A 401 -7.36 -26.44 -10.25
C GLU A 401 -6.45 -25.24 -9.98
N LYS A 402 -7.03 -24.03 -9.95
CA LYS A 402 -6.27 -22.79 -9.73
C LYS A 402 -5.71 -22.70 -8.31
N LEU A 403 -6.44 -23.20 -7.34
CA LEU A 403 -5.99 -23.24 -5.94
C LEU A 403 -5.07 -24.43 -5.66
N ASN A 404 -4.93 -25.33 -6.64
CA ASN A 404 -4.13 -26.56 -6.51
C ASN A 404 -4.63 -27.45 -5.37
N VAL A 405 -5.95 -27.57 -5.25
CA VAL A 405 -6.62 -28.44 -4.25
C VAL A 405 -7.54 -29.42 -4.98
N SER A 406 -7.92 -30.50 -4.31
CA SER A 406 -8.91 -31.42 -4.86
C SER A 406 -10.30 -30.81 -4.76
N LEU A 407 -11.27 -31.36 -5.50
CA LEU A 407 -12.68 -30.94 -5.38
C LEU A 407 -13.23 -31.20 -3.97
N GLU A 408 -12.75 -32.24 -3.32
CA GLU A 408 -13.14 -32.59 -1.97
C GLU A 408 -12.64 -31.52 -0.98
N GLU A 409 -11.37 -31.14 -1.10
CA GLU A 409 -10.77 -30.07 -0.29
C GLU A 409 -11.45 -28.73 -0.57
N LEU A 410 -11.82 -28.45 -1.82
CA LEU A 410 -12.53 -27.21 -2.14
C LEU A 410 -13.86 -27.12 -1.39
N CYS A 411 -14.53 -28.24 -1.21
CA CYS A 411 -15.81 -28.28 -0.50
C CYS A 411 -15.65 -28.05 1.01
N ASP A 412 -14.45 -28.25 1.54
CA ASP A 412 -14.17 -27.98 2.95
C ASP A 412 -13.81 -26.50 3.20
N VAL A 413 -13.59 -25.73 2.15
CA VAL A 413 -13.33 -24.30 2.28
C VAL A 413 -14.64 -23.56 2.53
N VAL A 414 -14.71 -22.85 3.62
CA VAL A 414 -15.93 -22.16 4.05
C VAL A 414 -16.33 -21.09 3.04
N THR A 415 -17.58 -21.11 2.64
CA THR A 415 -18.20 -20.09 1.79
C THR A 415 -18.98 -19.09 2.64
N MET A 416 -19.34 -17.96 2.08
CA MET A 416 -20.21 -17.00 2.76
C MET A 416 -21.55 -17.64 3.14
N SER A 417 -22.09 -18.50 2.28
CA SER A 417 -23.35 -19.19 2.56
C SER A 417 -23.22 -20.14 3.75
N GLU A 418 -22.10 -20.87 3.79
CA GLU A 418 -21.83 -21.79 4.90
C GLU A 418 -21.63 -21.05 6.22
N VAL A 419 -20.89 -19.94 6.17
CA VAL A 419 -20.70 -19.11 7.37
C VAL A 419 -22.05 -18.59 7.89
N ARG A 420 -22.90 -18.12 7.00
CA ARG A 420 -24.24 -17.62 7.37
C ARG A 420 -25.07 -18.72 8.02
N GLU A 421 -25.05 -19.91 7.43
CA GLU A 421 -25.79 -21.07 7.97
C GLU A 421 -25.26 -21.48 9.33
N GLU A 422 -23.95 -21.58 9.48
CA GLU A 422 -23.30 -21.92 10.75
C GLU A 422 -23.63 -20.91 11.86
N LEU A 423 -23.72 -19.62 11.49
CA LEU A 423 -24.08 -18.58 12.46
C LEU A 423 -25.59 -18.48 12.71
N GLY A 424 -26.39 -19.30 12.04
CA GLY A 424 -27.85 -19.30 12.21
C GLY A 424 -28.54 -18.11 11.55
N LEU A 425 -27.89 -17.49 10.56
CA LEU A 425 -28.39 -16.27 9.90
C LEU A 425 -29.25 -16.58 8.68
N GLY A 426 -29.37 -17.88 8.32
CA GLY A 426 -30.16 -18.33 7.18
C GLY A 426 -29.62 -17.92 5.84
N LEU A 427 -30.17 -18.49 4.78
CA LEU A 427 -29.76 -18.23 3.39
C LEU A 427 -30.72 -17.29 2.65
N GLY A 428 -31.70 -16.77 3.33
CA GLY A 428 -32.75 -15.93 2.70
C GLY A 428 -32.31 -14.50 2.44
N HIS A 429 -33.26 -13.64 2.21
CA HIS A 429 -33.02 -12.23 2.00
C HIS A 429 -32.42 -11.60 3.23
N VAL A 430 -31.35 -10.88 3.04
CA VAL A 430 -30.63 -10.17 4.10
C VAL A 430 -30.72 -8.68 3.82
N GLU A 431 -31.08 -7.95 4.84
CA GLU A 431 -31.07 -6.49 4.77
C GLU A 431 -29.62 -6.01 4.54
N PRO A 432 -29.41 -4.96 3.77
CA PRO A 432 -28.03 -4.50 3.50
C PRO A 432 -27.16 -4.31 4.74
N CYS A 433 -27.73 -3.81 5.81
CA CYS A 433 -26.98 -3.64 7.06
C CYS A 433 -26.64 -4.98 7.74
N ALA A 434 -27.50 -5.99 7.58
CA ALA A 434 -27.22 -7.33 8.09
C ALA A 434 -26.13 -8.00 7.25
N GLU A 435 -26.12 -7.75 5.96
CA GLU A 435 -25.05 -8.28 5.08
C GLU A 435 -23.69 -7.73 5.47
N ALA A 436 -23.61 -6.46 5.83
CA ALA A 436 -22.37 -5.86 6.29
C ALA A 436 -21.86 -6.56 7.56
N ASN A 437 -22.77 -6.83 8.50
CA ASN A 437 -22.42 -7.55 9.72
C ASN A 437 -21.96 -8.97 9.44
N ILE A 438 -22.69 -9.66 8.56
CA ILE A 438 -22.31 -11.03 8.14
C ILE A 438 -20.93 -11.01 7.48
N GLY A 439 -20.66 -10.02 6.67
CA GLY A 439 -19.35 -9.88 6.03
C GLY A 439 -18.22 -9.81 7.05
N MET A 440 -18.41 -9.04 8.11
CA MET A 440 -17.41 -8.92 9.17
C MET A 440 -17.23 -10.25 9.92
N GLU A 441 -18.34 -10.89 10.28
CA GLU A 441 -18.31 -12.18 10.99
C GLU A 441 -17.65 -13.25 10.12
N ALA A 442 -17.94 -13.26 8.82
CA ALA A 442 -17.31 -14.18 7.89
C ALA A 442 -15.79 -13.95 7.82
N LYS A 443 -15.35 -12.71 7.79
CA LYS A 443 -13.91 -12.40 7.80
C LYS A 443 -13.25 -12.95 9.07
N PHE A 444 -13.88 -12.77 10.22
CA PHE A 444 -13.35 -13.33 11.47
C PHE A 444 -13.27 -14.84 11.42
N ARG A 445 -14.35 -15.47 10.98
CA ARG A 445 -14.41 -16.95 10.91
C ARG A 445 -13.35 -17.50 9.96
N ILE A 446 -13.23 -16.92 8.79
CA ILE A 446 -12.24 -17.38 7.80
C ILE A 446 -10.82 -17.15 8.34
N ALA A 447 -10.55 -15.99 8.95
CA ALA A 447 -9.26 -15.72 9.56
C ALA A 447 -8.91 -16.77 10.61
N GLU A 448 -9.90 -17.12 11.45
CA GLU A 448 -9.73 -18.16 12.46
C GLU A 448 -9.41 -19.51 11.83
N LEU A 449 -10.18 -19.92 10.82
CA LEU A 449 -9.98 -21.18 10.11
C LEU A 449 -8.60 -21.27 9.44
N LEU A 450 -8.14 -20.16 8.91
CA LEU A 450 -6.83 -20.10 8.25
C LEU A 450 -5.66 -19.83 9.20
N GLY A 451 -5.94 -19.69 10.50
CA GLY A 451 -4.92 -19.43 11.50
C GLY A 451 -4.30 -18.04 11.39
N ILE A 452 -5.00 -17.12 10.73
CA ILE A 452 -4.52 -15.75 10.56
C ILE A 452 -4.80 -14.95 11.83
N LYS A 453 -3.76 -14.42 12.44
CA LYS A 453 -3.93 -13.53 13.59
C LYS A 453 -4.27 -12.14 13.08
N ILE A 454 -5.52 -11.75 13.29
CA ILE A 454 -5.96 -10.38 13.01
C ILE A 454 -6.10 -9.69 14.38
N ASN A 455 -5.17 -8.85 14.73
CA ASN A 455 -5.16 -8.18 16.04
C ASN A 455 -6.46 -7.41 16.31
N SER A 456 -7.07 -6.88 15.28
CA SER A 456 -8.35 -6.18 15.37
C SER A 456 -9.52 -7.08 15.78
N VAL A 457 -9.44 -8.41 15.52
CA VAL A 457 -10.51 -9.34 15.88
C VAL A 457 -10.70 -9.38 17.40
N GLU A 458 -9.62 -9.58 18.14
CA GLU A 458 -9.68 -9.63 19.60
C GLU A 458 -10.18 -8.31 20.18
N ARG A 459 -9.66 -7.19 19.68
CA ARG A 459 -10.13 -5.87 20.08
C ARG A 459 -11.61 -5.65 19.79
N PHE A 460 -12.07 -6.12 18.62
CA PHE A 460 -13.49 -6.02 18.27
C PHE A 460 -14.32 -6.87 19.24
N LYS A 461 -13.94 -8.13 19.48
CA LYS A 461 -14.64 -9.02 20.43
C LYS A 461 -14.72 -8.38 21.81
N GLU A 462 -13.61 -7.86 22.31
CA GLU A 462 -13.54 -7.20 23.61
C GLU A 462 -14.48 -5.98 23.68
N ARG A 463 -14.46 -5.11 22.67
CA ARG A 463 -15.33 -3.94 22.62
C ARG A 463 -16.81 -4.30 22.50
N ALA A 464 -17.10 -5.35 21.74
CA ALA A 464 -18.46 -5.82 21.53
C ALA A 464 -18.99 -6.68 22.70
N GLY A 465 -18.15 -6.98 23.69
CA GLY A 465 -18.52 -7.85 24.79
C GLY A 465 -18.71 -9.30 24.37
N LEU A 466 -18.11 -9.69 23.24
CA LEU A 466 -18.19 -11.08 22.73
C LEU A 466 -17.02 -11.88 23.31
N LYS A 467 -17.30 -13.11 23.75
CA LYS A 467 -16.28 -14.02 24.29
C LYS A 467 -15.71 -14.93 23.21
#